data_8074054900e0002925f89ab75dc6ab88
#
_entry.id   8074054900e0002925f89ab75dc6ab88
#
_cell.length_a   1.000
_cell.length_b   1.000
_cell.length_c   1.000
_cell.angle_alpha   90.00
_cell.angle_beta   90.00
_cell.angle_gamma   90.00
#
_symmetry.space_group_name_H-M   'P 1'
#
loop_
_entity.id
_entity.type
_entity.pdbx_description
1 polymer ?
#
loop_
_entity_poly.entity_id
_entity_poly.type
_entity_poly.pdbx_seq_one_letter_code
_entity_poly.pdbx_strand_id
1 'polypeptide(L)'
;MEKEQIVKTIETICNTDANDGITFKVIDATDIRQEDKYGGFQVRVLGKLENIRHEFVIDIATGDPVVPSERNYKYTCLVTGEVLPLKVYSLESVISEKLQTVLSRSVANSRSKDYYDLYILRETQLDNVDIKTLKEAFKQTCNYRNYSIAKEDAISLLDEIENNQQVKNRWETYTKKVKYADGVDFESVVSDIKKWINDLY
;
A
#
# COMPACT_ATOMS: atom_id res chain seq x y z
N MET A 1 1.14 9.38 -17.36
CA MET A 1 -0.27 9.60 -17.78
C MET A 1 -0.64 11.01 -17.35
N GLU A 2 -1.28 11.78 -18.22
CA GLU A 2 -1.67 13.16 -17.90
C GLU A 2 -2.90 13.19 -16.99
N LYS A 3 -2.97 14.14 -16.05
CA LYS A 3 -4.07 14.31 -15.10
C LYS A 3 -5.44 14.35 -15.78
N GLU A 4 -5.53 15.11 -16.86
CA GLU A 4 -6.77 15.25 -17.64
C GLU A 4 -7.27 13.91 -18.19
N GLN A 5 -6.36 13.06 -18.65
CA GLN A 5 -6.69 11.73 -19.15
C GLN A 5 -7.22 10.81 -18.03
N ILE A 6 -6.64 10.90 -16.84
CA ILE A 6 -7.09 10.15 -15.65
C ILE A 6 -8.50 10.60 -15.28
N VAL A 7 -8.72 11.90 -15.13
CA VAL A 7 -10.04 12.46 -14.78
C VAL A 7 -11.09 12.00 -15.79
N LYS A 8 -10.81 12.15 -17.08
CA LYS A 8 -11.72 11.70 -18.14
C LYS A 8 -12.04 10.20 -18.08
N THR A 9 -11.05 9.38 -17.75
CA THR A 9 -11.26 7.93 -17.58
C THR A 9 -12.17 7.65 -16.40
N ILE A 10 -11.94 8.29 -15.24
CA ILE A 10 -12.79 8.11 -14.05
C ILE A 10 -14.19 8.65 -14.31
N GLU A 11 -14.36 9.79 -14.98
CA GLU A 11 -15.66 10.32 -15.40
C GLU A 11 -16.42 9.33 -16.29
N THR A 12 -15.72 8.69 -17.23
CA THR A 12 -16.34 7.66 -18.10
C THR A 12 -16.81 6.47 -17.26
N ILE A 13 -16.03 6.03 -16.27
CA ILE A 13 -16.43 4.95 -15.35
C ILE A 13 -17.62 5.38 -14.51
N CYS A 14 -17.61 6.60 -13.95
CA CYS A 14 -18.70 7.15 -13.14
C CYS A 14 -20.02 7.28 -13.90
N ASN A 15 -19.96 7.46 -15.22
CA ASN A 15 -21.13 7.56 -16.08
C ASN A 15 -21.65 6.20 -16.58
N THR A 16 -21.00 5.10 -16.21
CA THR A 16 -21.50 3.75 -16.52
C THR A 16 -22.69 3.42 -15.63
N ASP A 17 -23.83 3.10 -16.22
CA ASP A 17 -25.01 2.68 -15.48
C ASP A 17 -24.89 1.18 -15.11
N ALA A 18 -24.80 0.89 -13.83
CA ALA A 18 -24.76 -0.47 -13.29
C ALA A 18 -26.15 -1.02 -12.96
N ASN A 19 -27.24 -0.26 -13.23
CA ASN A 19 -28.63 -0.60 -12.87
C ASN A 19 -28.86 -0.92 -11.38
N ASP A 20 -28.05 -0.31 -10.51
CA ASP A 20 -28.12 -0.49 -9.04
C ASP A 20 -28.71 0.75 -8.33
N GLY A 21 -29.09 1.76 -9.09
CA GLY A 21 -29.62 3.03 -8.59
C GLY A 21 -28.58 3.96 -8.01
N ILE A 22 -27.29 3.59 -8.07
CA ILE A 22 -26.18 4.42 -7.59
C ILE A 22 -25.66 5.28 -8.74
N THR A 23 -25.46 6.55 -8.47
CA THR A 23 -24.82 7.50 -9.40
C THR A 23 -23.52 7.98 -8.81
N PHE A 24 -22.49 8.14 -9.66
CA PHE A 24 -21.18 8.65 -9.26
C PHE A 24 -20.86 9.95 -9.96
N LYS A 25 -20.16 10.85 -9.28
CA LYS A 25 -19.68 12.10 -9.85
C LYS A 25 -18.29 12.42 -9.35
N VAL A 26 -17.36 12.72 -10.25
CA VAL A 26 -16.06 13.28 -9.90
C VAL A 26 -16.26 14.68 -9.32
N ILE A 27 -15.70 14.92 -8.12
CA ILE A 27 -15.73 16.24 -7.46
C ILE A 27 -14.51 17.05 -7.86
N ASP A 28 -13.33 16.48 -7.64
CA ASP A 28 -12.06 17.08 -7.98
C ASP A 28 -10.95 16.01 -8.15
N ALA A 29 -9.79 16.45 -8.62
CA ALA A 29 -8.59 15.65 -8.70
C ALA A 29 -7.37 16.51 -8.31
N THR A 30 -6.57 15.99 -7.38
CA THR A 30 -5.38 16.66 -6.87
C THR A 30 -4.15 15.80 -7.07
N ASP A 31 -2.98 16.43 -7.23
CA ASP A 31 -1.72 15.72 -7.34
C ASP A 31 -1.29 15.23 -5.95
N ILE A 32 -0.85 13.98 -5.86
CA ILE A 32 -0.26 13.42 -4.66
C ILE A 32 1.26 13.52 -4.81
N ARG A 33 1.96 14.02 -3.78
CA ARG A 33 3.42 14.08 -3.73
C ARG A 33 4.05 14.88 -4.88
N GLN A 34 3.71 16.15 -4.98
CA GLN A 34 4.31 17.08 -5.96
C GLN A 34 5.85 17.16 -5.88
N GLU A 35 6.43 16.80 -4.75
CA GLU A 35 7.88 16.84 -4.50
C GLU A 35 8.60 15.52 -4.84
N ASP A 36 7.87 14.42 -5.04
CA ASP A 36 8.45 13.12 -5.41
C ASP A 36 8.53 12.98 -6.93
N LYS A 37 9.63 12.43 -7.43
CA LYS A 37 9.85 12.09 -8.85
C LYS A 37 8.74 11.17 -9.41
N TYR A 38 7.97 10.56 -8.54
CA TYR A 38 6.92 9.58 -8.79
C TYR A 38 5.59 10.12 -8.28
N GLY A 39 4.94 10.90 -9.13
CA GLY A 39 3.65 11.50 -8.84
C GLY A 39 2.51 10.50 -8.88
N GLY A 40 1.46 10.82 -8.18
CA GLY A 40 0.17 10.14 -8.24
C GLY A 40 -0.94 11.17 -8.27
N PHE A 41 -2.16 10.70 -8.43
CA PHE A 41 -3.35 11.53 -8.41
C PHE A 41 -4.33 10.99 -7.39
N GLN A 42 -4.98 11.89 -6.70
CA GLN A 42 -6.10 11.57 -5.83
C GLN A 42 -7.37 12.14 -6.47
N VAL A 43 -8.31 11.27 -6.81
CA VAL A 43 -9.59 11.66 -7.38
C VAL A 43 -10.67 11.48 -6.34
N ARG A 44 -11.37 12.55 -5.99
CA ARG A 44 -12.49 12.52 -5.05
C ARG A 44 -13.78 12.33 -5.82
N VAL A 45 -14.56 11.33 -5.42
CA VAL A 45 -15.79 10.93 -6.07
C VAL A 45 -16.94 10.97 -5.07
N LEU A 46 -18.09 11.52 -5.48
CA LEU A 46 -19.34 11.46 -4.75
C LEU A 46 -20.18 10.31 -5.29
N GLY A 47 -20.49 9.34 -4.45
CA GLY A 47 -21.52 8.33 -4.67
C GLY A 47 -22.85 8.80 -4.09
N LYS A 48 -23.95 8.57 -4.81
CA LYS A 48 -25.29 8.92 -4.39
C LYS A 48 -26.25 7.77 -4.67
N LEU A 49 -26.97 7.36 -3.62
CA LEU A 49 -28.09 6.43 -3.69
C LEU A 49 -29.30 7.11 -3.02
N GLU A 50 -30.32 7.48 -3.79
CA GLU A 50 -31.46 8.25 -3.31
C GLU A 50 -31.03 9.51 -2.52
N ASN A 51 -31.30 9.53 -1.20
CA ASN A 51 -30.92 10.63 -0.29
C ASN A 51 -29.56 10.42 0.40
N ILE A 52 -28.94 9.23 0.25
CA ILE A 52 -27.64 8.92 0.83
C ILE A 52 -26.55 9.48 -0.08
N ARG A 53 -25.60 10.19 0.53
CA ARG A 53 -24.42 10.74 -0.16
C ARG A 53 -23.17 10.27 0.58
N HIS A 54 -22.21 9.75 -0.16
CA HIS A 54 -20.93 9.34 0.38
C HIS A 54 -19.79 9.78 -0.53
N GLU A 55 -18.84 10.51 0.03
CA GLU A 55 -17.62 10.87 -0.69
C GLU A 55 -16.54 9.82 -0.38
N PHE A 56 -15.83 9.40 -1.42
CA PHE A 56 -14.67 8.53 -1.29
C PHE A 56 -13.56 9.00 -2.24
N VAL A 57 -12.38 8.46 -2.00
CA VAL A 57 -11.18 8.85 -2.70
C VAL A 57 -10.58 7.66 -3.44
N ILE A 58 -10.14 7.90 -4.67
CA ILE A 58 -9.38 6.95 -5.49
C ILE A 58 -7.95 7.51 -5.60
N ASP A 59 -7.00 6.81 -4.99
CA ASP A 59 -5.58 7.11 -5.16
C ASP A 59 -5.04 6.35 -6.38
N ILE A 60 -4.44 7.08 -7.31
CA ILE A 60 -3.92 6.53 -8.57
C ILE A 60 -2.42 6.79 -8.60
N ALA A 61 -1.63 5.75 -8.49
CA ALA A 61 -0.18 5.80 -8.69
C ALA A 61 0.17 5.33 -10.10
N THR A 62 1.25 5.89 -10.66
CA THR A 62 1.74 5.51 -11.97
C THR A 62 3.25 5.36 -11.95
N GLY A 63 3.75 4.32 -12.63
CA GLY A 63 5.17 4.14 -12.86
C GLY A 63 5.88 3.18 -11.92
N ASP A 64 5.31 2.83 -10.77
CA ASP A 64 5.92 1.83 -9.89
C ASP A 64 6.04 0.47 -10.60
N PRO A 65 7.17 -0.25 -10.45
CA PRO A 65 7.33 -1.57 -11.03
C PRO A 65 6.39 -2.59 -10.36
N VAL A 66 5.75 -3.42 -11.16
CA VAL A 66 4.90 -4.52 -10.71
C VAL A 66 5.58 -5.84 -11.04
N VAL A 67 6.00 -6.60 -10.04
CA VAL A 67 6.79 -7.85 -10.20
C VAL A 67 6.09 -9.01 -9.50
N PRO A 68 5.83 -10.11 -10.20
CA PRO A 68 6.20 -10.41 -11.60
C PRO A 68 5.35 -9.66 -12.62
N SER A 69 4.10 -9.44 -12.36
CA SER A 69 3.10 -8.65 -13.09
C SER A 69 1.82 -8.66 -12.26
N GLU A 70 0.81 -7.91 -12.70
CA GLU A 70 -0.49 -7.96 -12.06
C GLU A 70 -1.05 -9.39 -12.07
N ARG A 71 -1.71 -9.76 -10.96
CA ARG A 71 -2.37 -11.07 -10.81
C ARG A 71 -3.87 -10.94 -11.05
N ASN A 72 -4.45 -11.97 -11.67
CA ASN A 72 -5.90 -12.08 -11.75
C ASN A 72 -6.43 -12.53 -10.39
N TYR A 73 -7.35 -11.77 -9.84
CA TYR A 73 -8.00 -12.05 -8.57
C TYR A 73 -9.52 -12.10 -8.74
N LYS A 74 -10.15 -13.08 -8.13
CA LYS A 74 -11.60 -13.23 -8.11
C LYS A 74 -12.13 -12.59 -6.83
N TYR A 75 -12.57 -11.34 -6.92
CA TYR A 75 -13.18 -10.64 -5.80
C TYR A 75 -14.64 -11.02 -5.67
N THR A 76 -15.04 -11.50 -4.51
CA THR A 76 -16.45 -11.78 -4.22
C THR A 76 -17.07 -10.57 -3.52
N CYS A 77 -18.07 -9.95 -4.17
CA CYS A 77 -18.80 -8.83 -3.60
C CYS A 77 -19.52 -9.25 -2.32
N LEU A 78 -19.27 -8.53 -1.24
CA LEU A 78 -19.83 -8.86 0.09
C LEU A 78 -21.36 -8.78 0.14
N VAL A 79 -21.95 -7.90 -0.65
CA VAL A 79 -23.40 -7.66 -0.64
C VAL A 79 -24.13 -8.58 -1.63
N THR A 80 -23.64 -8.70 -2.86
CA THR A 80 -24.32 -9.44 -3.93
C THR A 80 -23.86 -10.89 -4.06
N GLY A 81 -22.67 -11.23 -3.52
CA GLY A 81 -22.03 -12.52 -3.74
C GLY A 81 -21.46 -12.70 -5.17
N GLU A 82 -21.57 -11.70 -6.01
CA GLU A 82 -21.05 -11.73 -7.38
C GLU A 82 -19.53 -11.77 -7.38
N VAL A 83 -18.96 -12.54 -8.30
CA VAL A 83 -17.51 -12.69 -8.46
C VAL A 83 -17.02 -11.79 -9.58
N LEU A 84 -16.23 -10.77 -9.22
CA LEU A 84 -15.64 -9.83 -10.15
C LEU A 84 -14.18 -10.21 -10.44
N PRO A 85 -13.76 -10.34 -11.71
CA PRO A 85 -12.37 -10.52 -12.06
C PRO A 85 -11.62 -9.18 -11.96
N LEU A 86 -10.67 -9.09 -11.04
CA LEU A 86 -9.84 -7.91 -10.83
C LEU A 86 -8.39 -8.19 -11.17
N LYS A 87 -7.66 -7.13 -11.57
CA LYS A 87 -6.21 -7.11 -11.60
C LYS A 87 -5.70 -6.53 -10.29
N VAL A 88 -4.82 -7.26 -9.60
CA VAL A 88 -4.27 -6.85 -8.30
C VAL A 88 -2.75 -6.94 -8.32
N TYR A 89 -2.11 -6.18 -7.46
CA TYR A 89 -0.68 -6.30 -7.19
C TYR A 89 -0.35 -7.69 -6.63
N SER A 90 0.83 -8.18 -6.93
CA SER A 90 1.39 -9.35 -6.25
C SER A 90 1.74 -9.00 -4.80
N LEU A 91 1.75 -9.99 -3.91
CA LEU A 91 2.20 -9.81 -2.53
C LEU A 91 3.65 -9.33 -2.49
N GLU A 92 4.47 -9.85 -3.39
CA GLU A 92 5.89 -9.51 -3.50
C GLU A 92 6.10 -8.02 -3.84
N SER A 93 5.30 -7.44 -4.75
CA SER A 93 5.33 -6.00 -5.04
C SER A 93 4.92 -5.19 -3.83
N VAL A 94 3.81 -5.56 -3.17
CA VAL A 94 3.32 -4.85 -1.97
C VAL A 94 4.36 -4.86 -0.85
N ILE A 95 4.95 -6.04 -0.55
CA ILE A 95 5.97 -6.19 0.48
C ILE A 95 7.21 -5.35 0.13
N SER A 96 7.66 -5.41 -1.12
CA SER A 96 8.83 -4.68 -1.60
C SER A 96 8.70 -3.17 -1.45
N GLU A 97 7.57 -2.60 -1.84
CA GLU A 97 7.31 -1.17 -1.71
C GLU A 97 7.29 -0.73 -0.24
N LYS A 98 6.67 -1.53 0.63
CA LYS A 98 6.60 -1.23 2.06
C LYS A 98 7.95 -1.35 2.74
N LEU A 99 8.73 -2.40 2.46
CA LEU A 99 10.09 -2.55 2.96
C LEU A 99 10.97 -1.38 2.54
N GLN A 100 10.96 -1.04 1.24
CA GLN A 100 11.74 0.09 0.74
C GLN A 100 11.30 1.40 1.41
N THR A 101 9.99 1.61 1.63
CA THR A 101 9.47 2.82 2.29
C THR A 101 9.94 2.89 3.76
N VAL A 102 9.86 1.79 4.50
CA VAL A 102 10.32 1.72 5.90
C VAL A 102 11.80 2.00 5.99
N LEU A 103 12.62 1.36 5.15
CA LEU A 103 14.06 1.54 5.15
C LEU A 103 14.49 2.96 4.72
N SER A 104 13.91 3.48 3.64
CA SER A 104 14.31 4.79 3.11
C SER A 104 13.89 5.96 4.00
N ARG A 105 12.79 5.84 4.73
CA ARG A 105 12.29 6.88 5.64
C ARG A 105 12.81 6.74 7.06
N SER A 106 13.29 5.56 7.42
CA SER A 106 13.87 5.28 8.73
C SER A 106 12.98 5.79 9.88
N VAL A 107 13.56 6.37 10.91
CA VAL A 107 12.86 6.95 12.07
C VAL A 107 11.91 8.09 11.72
N ALA A 108 12.06 8.71 10.55
CA ALA A 108 11.15 9.74 10.05
C ALA A 108 9.86 9.16 9.46
N ASN A 109 9.75 7.84 9.29
CA ASN A 109 8.54 7.21 8.78
C ASN A 109 7.36 7.41 9.72
N SER A 110 6.37 8.21 9.30
CA SER A 110 5.14 8.46 10.04
C SER A 110 4.02 7.44 9.73
N ARG A 111 4.26 6.50 8.81
CA ARG A 111 3.26 5.56 8.31
C ARG A 111 3.28 4.25 9.12
N SER A 112 2.74 4.29 10.34
CA SER A 112 2.65 3.10 11.20
C SER A 112 1.93 1.93 10.54
N LYS A 113 1.02 2.19 9.60
CA LYS A 113 0.34 1.16 8.82
C LYS A 113 1.32 0.30 7.99
N ASP A 114 2.39 0.86 7.45
CA ASP A 114 3.35 0.09 6.65
C ASP A 114 4.07 -0.96 7.50
N TYR A 115 4.37 -0.66 8.77
CA TYR A 115 4.91 -1.63 9.72
C TYR A 115 3.91 -2.74 10.02
N TYR A 116 2.63 -2.39 10.30
CA TYR A 116 1.59 -3.37 10.54
C TYR A 116 1.34 -4.27 9.33
N ASP A 117 1.28 -3.70 8.13
CA ASP A 117 1.04 -4.46 6.91
C ASP A 117 2.17 -5.48 6.66
N LEU A 118 3.46 -5.12 6.90
CA LEU A 118 4.59 -6.04 6.79
C LEU A 118 4.53 -7.18 7.80
N TYR A 119 4.12 -6.88 9.03
CA TYR A 119 3.92 -7.86 10.08
C TYR A 119 2.80 -8.84 9.71
N ILE A 120 1.59 -8.34 9.41
CA ILE A 120 0.44 -9.21 9.15
C ILE A 120 0.62 -10.04 7.87
N LEU A 121 1.30 -9.50 6.85
CA LEU A 121 1.65 -10.26 5.65
C LEU A 121 2.63 -11.39 5.98
N ARG A 122 3.57 -11.18 6.90
CA ARG A 122 4.47 -12.24 7.35
C ARG A 122 3.71 -13.35 8.08
N GLU A 123 2.85 -12.97 9.01
CA GLU A 123 2.10 -13.91 9.85
C GLU A 123 1.04 -14.71 9.08
N THR A 124 0.45 -14.11 8.04
CA THR A 124 -0.73 -14.73 7.39
C THR A 124 -0.52 -15.15 5.94
N GLN A 125 0.51 -14.64 5.25
CA GLN A 125 0.68 -14.82 3.81
C GLN A 125 2.05 -15.39 3.42
N LEU A 126 2.91 -15.72 4.36
CA LEU A 126 4.27 -16.20 4.05
C LEU A 126 4.29 -17.36 3.05
N ASP A 127 3.40 -18.32 3.21
CA ASP A 127 3.29 -19.50 2.33
C ASP A 127 2.83 -19.13 0.90
N ASN A 128 2.25 -17.95 0.72
CA ASN A 128 1.80 -17.44 -0.58
C ASN A 128 2.82 -16.52 -1.26
N VAL A 129 3.96 -16.27 -0.62
CA VAL A 129 5.03 -15.39 -1.13
C VAL A 129 6.15 -16.23 -1.71
N ASP A 130 6.46 -16.00 -2.98
CA ASP A 130 7.67 -16.57 -3.58
C ASP A 130 8.88 -15.69 -3.27
N ILE A 131 9.78 -16.19 -2.43
CA ILE A 131 10.97 -15.44 -1.96
C ILE A 131 11.88 -15.02 -3.12
N LYS A 132 12.01 -15.84 -4.16
CA LYS A 132 12.83 -15.49 -5.33
C LYS A 132 12.23 -14.30 -6.08
N THR A 133 10.93 -14.31 -6.27
CA THR A 133 10.18 -13.20 -6.87
C THR A 133 10.22 -11.97 -5.98
N LEU A 134 10.13 -12.12 -4.66
CA LEU A 134 10.26 -11.02 -3.69
C LEU A 134 11.63 -10.34 -3.79
N LYS A 135 12.72 -11.09 -3.90
CA LYS A 135 14.07 -10.55 -4.11
C LYS A 135 14.13 -9.68 -5.37
N GLU A 136 13.58 -10.16 -6.47
CA GLU A 136 13.56 -9.41 -7.73
C GLU A 136 12.67 -8.16 -7.62
N ALA A 137 11.49 -8.28 -7.02
CA ALA A 137 10.59 -7.15 -6.77
C ALA A 137 11.26 -6.06 -5.92
N PHE A 138 11.93 -6.44 -4.82
CA PHE A 138 12.64 -5.51 -3.95
C PHE A 138 13.78 -4.79 -4.69
N LYS A 139 14.57 -5.55 -5.46
CA LYS A 139 15.64 -4.99 -6.29
C LYS A 139 15.11 -3.98 -7.29
N GLN A 140 14.03 -4.30 -8.00
CA GLN A 140 13.42 -3.39 -8.99
C GLN A 140 12.83 -2.15 -8.33
N THR A 141 12.14 -2.29 -7.20
CA THR A 141 11.61 -1.16 -6.42
C THR A 141 12.74 -0.24 -5.95
N CYS A 142 13.83 -0.82 -5.41
CA CYS A 142 15.00 -0.06 -4.98
C CYS A 142 15.67 0.68 -6.15
N ASN A 143 15.87 0.02 -7.27
CA ASN A 143 16.45 0.63 -8.48
C ASN A 143 15.58 1.78 -9.00
N TYR A 144 14.28 1.57 -9.08
CA TYR A 144 13.34 2.59 -9.53
C TYR A 144 13.35 3.83 -8.65
N ARG A 145 13.48 3.65 -7.33
CA ARG A 145 13.53 4.74 -6.33
C ARG A 145 14.93 5.25 -6.04
N ASN A 146 15.96 4.83 -6.81
CA ASN A 146 17.37 5.18 -6.60
C ASN A 146 17.83 4.96 -5.15
N TYR A 147 17.41 3.84 -4.57
CA TYR A 147 17.75 3.45 -3.21
C TYR A 147 18.63 2.20 -3.20
N SER A 148 19.61 2.15 -2.32
CA SER A 148 20.47 1.01 -2.13
C SER A 148 20.84 0.90 -0.65
N ILE A 149 20.86 -0.31 -0.12
CA ILE A 149 21.24 -0.59 1.27
C ILE A 149 21.82 -2.00 1.34
N ALA A 150 22.87 -2.17 2.11
CA ALA A 150 23.40 -3.49 2.44
C ALA A 150 22.56 -4.16 3.53
N LYS A 151 22.64 -5.48 3.63
CA LYS A 151 21.89 -6.24 4.63
C LYS A 151 22.16 -5.76 6.06
N GLU A 152 23.43 -5.62 6.38
CA GLU A 152 23.91 -5.23 7.71
C GLU A 152 23.39 -3.84 8.08
N ASP A 153 23.42 -2.91 7.12
CA ASP A 153 22.91 -1.55 7.31
C ASP A 153 21.39 -1.54 7.49
N ALA A 154 20.66 -2.38 6.74
CA ALA A 154 19.22 -2.51 6.89
C ALA A 154 18.83 -3.05 8.27
N ILE A 155 19.53 -4.04 8.78
CA ILE A 155 19.31 -4.59 10.14
C ILE A 155 19.64 -3.53 11.19
N SER A 156 20.80 -2.85 11.08
CA SER A 156 21.19 -1.78 12.00
C SER A 156 20.15 -0.64 12.05
N LEU A 157 19.63 -0.27 10.89
CA LEU A 157 18.58 0.74 10.78
C LEU A 157 17.25 0.28 11.42
N LEU A 158 16.91 -0.99 11.32
CA LEU A 158 15.74 -1.55 12.00
C LEU A 158 15.95 -1.60 13.52
N ASP A 159 17.16 -1.84 14.01
CA ASP A 159 17.51 -1.73 15.42
C ASP A 159 17.34 -0.28 15.94
N GLU A 160 17.76 0.72 15.14
CA GLU A 160 17.54 2.13 15.46
C GLU A 160 16.04 2.47 15.52
N ILE A 161 15.25 2.02 14.54
CA ILE A 161 13.80 2.20 14.52
C ILE A 161 13.14 1.59 15.74
N GLU A 162 13.50 0.36 16.10
CA GLU A 162 12.99 -0.38 17.25
C GLU A 162 13.23 0.34 18.57
N ASN A 163 14.40 0.98 18.72
CA ASN A 163 14.79 1.69 19.93
C ASN A 163 14.35 3.17 19.96
N ASN A 164 13.79 3.68 18.87
CA ASN A 164 13.41 5.09 18.77
C ASN A 164 12.08 5.39 19.46
N GLN A 165 12.12 6.25 20.49
CA GLN A 165 10.93 6.57 21.29
C GLN A 165 9.82 7.26 20.48
N GLN A 166 10.17 8.07 19.47
CA GLN A 166 9.15 8.75 18.66
C GLN A 166 8.40 7.74 17.76
N VAL A 167 9.11 6.72 17.25
CA VAL A 167 8.47 5.66 16.47
C VAL A 167 7.55 4.82 17.36
N LYS A 168 8.01 4.44 18.55
CA LYS A 168 7.18 3.73 19.56
C LYS A 168 5.91 4.52 19.91
N ASN A 169 6.01 5.80 20.14
CA ASN A 169 4.86 6.66 20.45
C ASN A 169 3.86 6.75 19.29
N ARG A 170 4.37 6.80 18.05
CA ARG A 170 3.50 6.75 16.84
C ARG A 170 2.81 5.39 16.71
N TRP A 171 3.53 4.30 16.98
CA TRP A 171 2.95 2.96 16.97
C TRP A 171 1.83 2.81 18.01
N GLU A 172 2.07 3.19 19.26
CA GLU A 172 1.04 3.17 20.31
C GLU A 172 -0.20 4.01 19.94
N THR A 173 0.02 5.17 19.31
CA THR A 173 -1.08 6.02 18.86
C THR A 173 -1.87 5.33 17.74
N TYR A 174 -1.19 4.63 16.85
CA TYR A 174 -1.81 3.88 15.76
C TYR A 174 -2.64 2.71 16.31
N THR A 175 -2.08 1.86 17.18
CA THR A 175 -2.78 0.69 17.73
C THR A 175 -4.01 1.07 18.54
N LYS A 176 -3.96 2.17 19.30
CA LYS A 176 -5.14 2.70 20.03
C LYS A 176 -6.29 3.13 19.12
N LYS A 177 -5.98 3.58 17.88
CA LYS A 177 -6.98 4.03 16.90
C LYS A 177 -7.52 2.90 16.02
N VAL A 178 -6.74 1.86 15.83
CA VAL A 178 -6.98 0.83 14.81
C VAL A 178 -7.17 -0.51 15.48
N LYS A 179 -8.43 -0.92 15.67
CA LYS A 179 -8.81 -2.11 16.44
C LYS A 179 -8.12 -3.41 16.01
N TYR A 180 -7.85 -3.59 14.72
CA TYR A 180 -7.19 -4.82 14.25
C TYR A 180 -5.70 -4.88 14.60
N ALA A 181 -5.10 -3.77 15.00
CA ALA A 181 -3.70 -3.69 15.45
C ALA A 181 -3.57 -3.63 16.99
N ASP A 182 -4.71 -3.66 17.71
CA ASP A 182 -4.71 -3.60 19.15
C ASP A 182 -3.98 -4.80 19.76
N GLY A 183 -3.13 -4.53 20.75
CA GLY A 183 -2.31 -5.55 21.40
C GLY A 183 -1.11 -6.08 20.60
N VAL A 184 -0.86 -5.58 19.38
CA VAL A 184 0.33 -5.97 18.61
C VAL A 184 1.54 -5.20 19.13
N ASP A 185 2.52 -5.95 19.61
CA ASP A 185 3.77 -5.42 20.13
C ASP A 185 4.71 -4.94 19.02
N PHE A 186 5.33 -3.75 19.18
CA PHE A 186 6.20 -3.15 18.16
C PHE A 186 7.50 -3.93 17.96
N GLU A 187 8.05 -4.53 19.00
CA GLU A 187 9.27 -5.34 18.92
C GLU A 187 9.02 -6.60 18.07
N SER A 188 7.87 -7.23 18.22
CA SER A 188 7.43 -8.35 17.38
C SER A 188 7.32 -7.94 15.91
N VAL A 189 6.72 -6.76 15.64
CA VAL A 189 6.60 -6.21 14.30
C VAL A 189 7.97 -6.00 13.65
N VAL A 190 8.89 -5.35 14.36
CA VAL A 190 10.25 -5.11 13.83
C VAL A 190 11.01 -6.42 13.65
N SER A 191 10.84 -7.39 14.56
CA SER A 191 11.41 -8.73 14.41
C SER A 191 10.98 -9.40 13.09
N ASP A 192 9.71 -9.31 12.74
CA ASP A 192 9.19 -9.87 11.49
C ASP A 192 9.69 -9.11 10.25
N ILE A 193 9.85 -7.80 10.33
CA ILE A 193 10.49 -7.03 9.27
C ILE A 193 11.96 -7.45 9.09
N LYS A 194 12.69 -7.69 10.16
CA LYS A 194 14.06 -8.23 10.10
C LYS A 194 14.11 -9.62 9.44
N LYS A 195 13.10 -10.47 9.65
CA LYS A 195 12.99 -11.77 8.95
C LYS A 195 12.80 -11.57 7.45
N TRP A 196 11.94 -10.60 7.00
CA TRP A 196 11.84 -10.26 5.59
C TRP A 196 13.19 -9.82 5.01
N ILE A 197 13.94 -8.98 5.71
CA ILE A 197 15.28 -8.57 5.26
C ILE A 197 16.21 -9.77 5.15
N ASN A 198 16.20 -10.69 6.12
CA ASN A 198 17.00 -11.91 6.05
C ASN A 198 16.68 -12.80 4.86
N ASP A 199 15.41 -12.88 4.47
CA ASP A 199 14.98 -13.64 3.30
C ASP A 199 15.39 -12.97 1.97
N LEU A 200 15.60 -11.65 1.97
CA LEU A 200 15.97 -10.89 0.77
C LEU A 200 17.47 -11.03 0.40
N TYR A 201 18.31 -11.31 1.35
CA TYR A 201 19.76 -11.45 1.15
C TYR A 201 20.22 -12.89 1.33
#